data_390db14b744c3a64ff152c5c8ca3a795
#
_entry.id   390db14b744c3a64ff152c5c8ca3a795
#
_cell.length_a   1.000
_cell.length_b   1.000
_cell.length_c   1.000
_cell.angle_alpha   90.00
_cell.angle_beta   90.00
_cell.angle_gamma   90.00
#
_symmetry.space_group_name_H-M   'P 1'
#
loop_
_entity.id
_entity.type
_entity.pdbx_description
1 polymer ?
#
loop_
_entity_poly.entity_id
_entity_poly.type
_entity_poly.pdbx_seq_one_letter_code
_entity_poly.pdbx_strand_id
1 'polypeptide(L)'
;MHRTLFTTPVVNTLLRAGALAFLKLNGWTVQGVLPAKAHKAVLIAAPHTSNWDLPYTLMVGLSLRLNIYWMGKQSLFRFPFGPLMRWLGGIPVDRSKNNSLVSASAEAIVAADGPVQLVVPPEGTRGKTRHWKTGFYFIALEARVPIVMAYMDYHRKVSGLGPVFTPSGDVEADMAVIKRFYAGVKGRNADQFVSE
;
A
#
# COMPACT_ATOMS: atom_id res chain seq x y z
N MET A 1 11.30 8.23 9.48
CA MET A 1 11.33 7.19 8.39
C MET A 1 12.74 7.04 7.84
N HIS A 2 13.12 5.84 7.32
CA HIS A 2 14.44 5.58 6.76
C HIS A 2 14.50 5.89 5.25
N ARG A 3 15.71 6.02 4.69
CA ARG A 3 15.92 6.24 3.25
C ARG A 3 15.52 5.00 2.46
N THR A 4 14.76 5.20 1.40
CA THR A 4 14.24 4.13 0.54
C THR A 4 14.63 4.33 -0.93
N LEU A 5 14.30 3.36 -1.78
CA LEU A 5 14.46 3.48 -3.24
C LEU A 5 13.70 4.72 -3.79
N PHE A 6 12.59 5.12 -3.16
CA PHE A 6 11.79 6.27 -3.56
C PHE A 6 12.46 7.61 -3.26
N THR A 7 13.37 7.65 -2.26
CA THR A 7 14.07 8.87 -1.81
C THR A 7 15.55 8.86 -2.16
N THR A 8 16.07 7.81 -2.84
CA THR A 8 17.45 7.73 -3.26
C THR A 8 17.65 8.50 -4.57
N PRO A 9 18.34 9.66 -4.59
CA PRO A 9 18.55 10.46 -5.79
C PRO A 9 19.19 9.64 -6.91
N VAL A 10 18.94 10.02 -8.17
CA VAL A 10 19.42 9.35 -9.39
C VAL A 10 18.82 7.93 -9.54
N VAL A 11 19.00 7.05 -8.54
CA VAL A 11 18.49 5.67 -8.55
C VAL A 11 16.97 5.66 -8.70
N ASN A 12 16.27 6.53 -7.96
CA ASN A 12 14.81 6.69 -8.11
C ASN A 12 14.41 7.02 -9.56
N THR A 13 15.13 7.94 -10.20
CA THR A 13 14.84 8.35 -11.59
C THR A 13 15.05 7.19 -12.58
N LEU A 14 16.15 6.46 -12.43
CA LEU A 14 16.46 5.31 -13.27
C LEU A 14 15.46 4.17 -13.06
N LEU A 15 15.17 3.84 -11.80
CA LEU A 15 14.19 2.80 -11.47
C LEU A 15 12.77 3.18 -11.94
N ARG A 16 12.42 4.47 -11.86
CA ARG A 16 11.14 4.96 -12.41
C ARG A 16 11.06 4.77 -13.92
N ALA A 17 12.12 5.11 -14.66
CA ALA A 17 12.14 4.90 -16.11
C ALA A 17 12.01 3.41 -16.46
N GLY A 18 12.73 2.54 -15.76
CA GLY A 18 12.61 1.08 -15.89
C GLY A 18 11.22 0.56 -15.54
N ALA A 19 10.62 1.06 -14.46
CA ALA A 19 9.27 0.68 -14.04
C ALA A 19 8.21 1.08 -15.07
N LEU A 20 8.28 2.30 -15.62
CA LEU A 20 7.38 2.77 -16.67
C LEU A 20 7.50 1.92 -17.94
N ALA A 21 8.74 1.63 -18.36
CA ALA A 21 8.99 0.77 -19.51
C ALA A 21 8.46 -0.65 -19.30
N PHE A 22 8.76 -1.26 -18.14
CA PHE A 22 8.29 -2.61 -17.80
C PHE A 22 6.76 -2.68 -17.77
N LEU A 23 6.09 -1.76 -17.09
CA LEU A 23 4.62 -1.74 -17.00
C LEU A 23 4.00 -1.58 -18.39
N LYS A 24 4.51 -0.65 -19.20
CA LYS A 24 4.04 -0.43 -20.59
C LYS A 24 4.22 -1.65 -21.47
N LEU A 25 5.40 -2.28 -21.46
CA LEU A 25 5.69 -3.48 -22.25
C LEU A 25 4.83 -4.68 -21.86
N ASN A 26 4.43 -4.76 -20.60
CA ASN A 26 3.52 -5.80 -20.11
C ASN A 26 2.03 -5.43 -20.23
N GLY A 27 1.70 -4.31 -20.89
CA GLY A 27 0.34 -3.87 -21.17
C GLY A 27 -0.38 -3.27 -19.98
N TRP A 28 0.35 -2.81 -18.94
CA TRP A 28 -0.24 -2.17 -17.77
C TRP A 28 -0.44 -0.67 -17.98
N THR A 29 -1.59 -0.19 -17.53
CA THR A 29 -1.90 1.25 -17.44
C THR A 29 -1.88 1.67 -15.98
N VAL A 30 -1.17 2.77 -15.69
CA VAL A 30 -1.13 3.37 -14.34
C VAL A 30 -1.97 4.63 -14.35
N GLN A 31 -2.89 4.76 -13.38
CA GLN A 31 -3.87 5.83 -13.31
C GLN A 31 -3.86 6.55 -11.96
N GLY A 32 -4.39 7.77 -11.95
CA GLY A 32 -4.55 8.58 -10.75
C GLY A 32 -3.34 9.43 -10.43
N VAL A 33 -3.58 10.43 -9.59
CA VAL A 33 -2.57 11.36 -9.06
C VAL A 33 -2.81 11.49 -7.56
N LEU A 34 -1.76 11.47 -6.77
CA LEU A 34 -1.86 11.72 -5.34
C LEU A 34 -2.10 13.22 -5.09
N PRO A 35 -3.24 13.62 -4.51
CA PRO A 35 -3.48 15.02 -4.18
C PRO A 35 -2.49 15.51 -3.11
N ALA A 36 -2.13 16.79 -3.15
CA ALA A 36 -1.20 17.39 -2.17
C ALA A 36 -1.63 17.15 -0.71
N LYS A 37 -2.94 17.16 -0.44
CA LYS A 37 -3.50 16.89 0.91
C LYS A 37 -3.25 15.45 1.40
N ALA A 38 -2.89 14.52 0.52
CA ALA A 38 -2.59 13.13 0.83
C ALA A 38 -1.09 12.81 0.81
N HIS A 39 -0.21 13.83 0.95
CA HIS A 39 1.24 13.62 1.01
C HIS A 39 1.66 12.71 2.17
N LYS A 40 0.90 12.67 3.26
CA LYS A 40 0.90 11.62 4.27
C LYS A 40 -0.45 10.91 4.21
N ALA A 41 -0.44 9.61 4.00
CA ALA A 41 -1.66 8.82 3.82
C ALA A 41 -1.44 7.35 4.14
N VAL A 42 -2.53 6.66 4.47
CA VAL A 42 -2.57 5.20 4.42
C VAL A 42 -3.16 4.78 3.08
N LEU A 43 -2.42 3.97 2.32
CA LEU A 43 -2.89 3.40 1.07
C LEU A 43 -3.43 1.99 1.30
N ILE A 44 -4.71 1.77 1.01
CA ILE A 44 -5.25 0.42 0.92
C ILE A 44 -4.74 -0.18 -0.41
N ALA A 45 -4.11 -1.34 -0.35
CA ALA A 45 -3.70 -2.07 -1.55
C ALA A 45 -4.49 -3.37 -1.64
N ALA A 46 -5.56 -3.36 -2.40
CA ALA A 46 -6.41 -4.52 -2.66
C ALA A 46 -6.73 -4.66 -4.16
N PRO A 47 -6.97 -5.87 -4.63
CA PRO A 47 -6.80 -7.19 -3.97
C PRO A 47 -5.34 -7.56 -3.70
N HIS A 48 -5.08 -8.29 -2.60
CA HIS A 48 -3.76 -8.82 -2.26
C HIS A 48 -3.78 -10.36 -2.32
N THR A 49 -3.52 -10.92 -3.49
CA THR A 49 -3.71 -12.34 -3.77
C THR A 49 -2.45 -13.05 -4.27
N SER A 50 -1.32 -12.32 -4.40
CA SER A 50 -0.09 -12.87 -4.98
C SER A 50 1.19 -12.26 -4.38
N ASN A 51 2.30 -12.99 -4.46
CA ASN A 51 3.64 -12.45 -4.18
C ASN A 51 4.05 -11.38 -5.21
N TRP A 52 3.46 -11.38 -6.40
CA TRP A 52 3.71 -10.41 -7.44
C TRP A 52 3.15 -9.01 -7.12
N ASP A 53 2.23 -8.93 -6.17
CA ASP A 53 1.62 -7.64 -5.80
C ASP A 53 2.66 -6.65 -5.27
N LEU A 54 3.65 -7.13 -4.49
CA LEU A 54 4.71 -6.25 -3.98
C LEU A 54 5.59 -5.65 -5.10
N PRO A 55 6.20 -6.44 -6.02
CA PRO A 55 6.94 -5.86 -7.15
C PRO A 55 6.12 -4.85 -7.97
N TYR A 56 4.87 -5.18 -8.31
CA TYR A 56 4.01 -4.26 -9.05
C TYR A 56 3.68 -3.01 -8.24
N THR A 57 3.40 -3.12 -6.93
CA THR A 57 3.17 -1.96 -6.05
C THR A 57 4.36 -1.02 -6.04
N LEU A 58 5.59 -1.54 -5.98
CA LEU A 58 6.81 -0.73 -6.03
C LEU A 58 6.96 -0.03 -7.39
N MET A 59 6.71 -0.73 -8.50
CA MET A 59 6.77 -0.14 -9.84
C MET A 59 5.70 0.94 -10.06
N VAL A 60 4.47 0.69 -9.61
CA VAL A 60 3.38 1.68 -9.65
C VAL A 60 3.72 2.89 -8.77
N GLY A 61 4.25 2.65 -7.56
CA GLY A 61 4.70 3.71 -6.67
C GLY A 61 5.78 4.60 -7.28
N LEU A 62 6.79 4.01 -7.92
CA LEU A 62 7.82 4.74 -8.68
C LEU A 62 7.20 5.55 -9.82
N SER A 63 6.28 4.95 -10.58
CA SER A 63 5.60 5.60 -11.72
C SER A 63 4.83 6.83 -11.28
N LEU A 64 4.13 6.76 -10.15
CA LEU A 64 3.32 7.83 -9.55
C LEU A 64 4.11 8.77 -8.63
N ARG A 65 5.42 8.57 -8.48
CA ARG A 65 6.30 9.34 -7.58
C ARG A 65 5.84 9.33 -6.12
N LEU A 66 5.32 8.17 -5.67
CA LEU A 66 4.93 7.97 -4.28
C LEU A 66 6.16 7.65 -3.42
N ASN A 67 6.06 7.93 -2.13
CA ASN A 67 7.06 7.52 -1.14
C ASN A 67 6.51 6.37 -0.29
N ILE A 68 6.53 5.17 -0.88
CA ILE A 68 5.86 3.98 -0.33
C ILE A 68 6.66 3.38 0.80
N TYR A 69 5.94 3.06 1.88
CA TYR A 69 6.33 2.15 2.95
C TYR A 69 5.31 1.02 3.03
N TRP A 70 5.77 -0.19 3.38
CA TRP A 70 4.91 -1.35 3.52
C TRP A 70 5.31 -2.21 4.72
N MET A 71 4.34 -2.86 5.36
CA MET A 71 4.57 -3.70 6.53
C MET A 71 4.80 -5.14 6.13
N GLY A 72 5.93 -5.72 6.55
CA GLY A 72 6.29 -7.10 6.27
C GLY A 72 6.57 -7.92 7.53
N LYS A 73 6.36 -9.25 7.43
CA LYS A 73 6.71 -10.19 8.51
C LYS A 73 8.19 -10.04 8.87
N GLN A 74 8.52 -10.00 10.14
CA GLN A 74 9.89 -9.83 10.65
C GLN A 74 10.92 -10.79 10.02
N SER A 75 10.50 -12.01 9.66
CA SER A 75 11.38 -12.98 9.00
C SER A 75 11.93 -12.54 7.65
N LEU A 76 11.25 -11.61 6.93
CA LEU A 76 11.72 -11.07 5.65
C LEU A 76 12.92 -10.11 5.82
N PHE A 77 13.16 -9.65 7.04
CA PHE A 77 14.20 -8.66 7.34
C PHE A 77 15.45 -9.27 7.97
N ARG A 78 15.58 -10.61 7.92
CA ARG A 78 16.79 -11.33 8.35
C ARG A 78 17.89 -11.19 7.29
N PHE A 79 19.15 -11.29 7.74
CA PHE A 79 20.31 -11.34 6.84
C PHE A 79 20.22 -12.54 5.88
N PRO A 80 20.61 -12.40 4.60
CA PRO A 80 21.20 -11.20 3.97
C PRO A 80 20.18 -10.20 3.39
N PHE A 81 18.89 -10.53 3.34
CA PHE A 81 17.88 -9.74 2.61
C PHE A 81 17.33 -8.54 3.38
N GLY A 82 17.56 -8.46 4.69
CA GLY A 82 17.02 -7.40 5.54
C GLY A 82 17.30 -5.98 5.07
N PRO A 83 18.56 -5.62 4.76
CA PRO A 83 18.87 -4.28 4.24
C PRO A 83 18.14 -3.94 2.95
N LEU A 84 18.05 -4.90 2.00
CA LEU A 84 17.30 -4.73 0.76
C LEU A 84 15.81 -4.50 1.02
N MET A 85 15.18 -5.31 1.86
CA MET A 85 13.75 -5.16 2.19
C MET A 85 13.45 -3.79 2.81
N ARG A 86 14.32 -3.31 3.69
CA ARG A 86 14.18 -1.95 4.26
C ARG A 86 14.32 -0.87 3.18
N TRP A 87 15.33 -0.99 2.33
CA TRP A 87 15.53 -0.03 1.24
C TRP A 87 14.36 -0.03 0.25
N LEU A 88 13.70 -1.16 0.04
CA LEU A 88 12.44 -1.26 -0.72
C LEU A 88 11.23 -0.65 0.02
N GLY A 89 11.42 0.01 1.15
CA GLY A 89 10.37 0.65 1.95
C GLY A 89 9.73 -0.27 2.99
N GLY A 90 10.28 -1.46 3.20
CA GLY A 90 9.74 -2.42 4.15
C GLY A 90 9.96 -2.02 5.62
N ILE A 91 8.93 -2.20 6.42
CA ILE A 91 8.92 -2.03 7.87
C ILE A 91 8.67 -3.40 8.51
N PRO A 92 9.59 -3.95 9.32
CA PRO A 92 9.35 -5.22 10.00
C PRO A 92 8.27 -5.04 11.07
N VAL A 93 7.32 -5.96 11.09
CA VAL A 93 6.25 -5.95 12.08
C VAL A 93 6.16 -7.28 12.83
N ASP A 94 5.95 -7.17 14.13
CA ASP A 94 5.57 -8.29 14.99
C ASP A 94 4.04 -8.33 15.07
N ARG A 95 3.45 -9.30 14.39
CA ARG A 95 1.98 -9.45 14.30
C ARG A 95 1.34 -9.94 15.59
N SER A 96 2.12 -10.33 16.59
CA SER A 96 1.59 -10.71 17.91
C SER A 96 1.16 -9.50 18.75
N LYS A 97 1.60 -8.28 18.37
CA LYS A 97 1.39 -7.03 19.13
C LYS A 97 0.49 -6.06 18.35
N ASN A 98 -0.73 -6.47 18.01
CA ASN A 98 -1.60 -5.72 17.10
C ASN A 98 -1.92 -4.28 17.55
N ASN A 99 -2.24 -4.04 18.84
CA ASN A 99 -2.62 -2.71 19.32
C ASN A 99 -1.43 -1.74 19.30
N SER A 100 -0.24 -2.19 19.69
CA SER A 100 0.96 -1.36 19.66
C SER A 100 1.41 -1.05 18.21
N LEU A 101 1.01 -1.87 17.22
CA LEU A 101 1.34 -1.65 15.82
C LEU A 101 0.56 -0.48 15.21
N VAL A 102 -0.71 -0.30 15.58
CA VAL A 102 -1.54 0.81 15.11
C VAL A 102 -0.94 2.13 15.57
N SER A 103 -0.77 2.32 16.86
CA SER A 103 -0.22 3.57 17.44
C SER A 103 1.20 3.84 16.98
N ALA A 104 2.08 2.85 16.98
CA ALA A 104 3.44 3.02 16.48
C ALA A 104 3.49 3.41 14.99
N SER A 105 2.56 2.90 14.18
CA SER A 105 2.46 3.27 12.75
C SER A 105 1.95 4.69 12.59
N ALA A 106 0.93 5.08 13.37
CA ALA A 106 0.39 6.44 13.36
C ALA A 106 1.44 7.47 13.78
N GLU A 107 2.11 7.24 14.91
CA GLU A 107 3.20 8.08 15.39
C GLU A 107 4.31 8.24 14.34
N ALA A 108 4.71 7.14 13.69
CA ALA A 108 5.75 7.16 12.66
C ALA A 108 5.34 7.98 11.43
N ILE A 109 4.06 7.97 11.04
CA ILE A 109 3.54 8.81 9.96
C ILE A 109 3.55 10.29 10.37
N VAL A 110 3.09 10.59 11.58
CA VAL A 110 3.05 11.97 12.10
C VAL A 110 4.45 12.55 12.20
N ALA A 111 5.39 11.80 12.79
CA ALA A 111 6.77 12.22 13.03
C ALA A 111 7.65 12.29 11.76
N ALA A 112 7.16 11.86 10.62
CA ALA A 112 7.96 11.94 9.39
C ALA A 112 8.07 13.38 8.87
N ASP A 113 9.27 13.83 8.48
CA ASP A 113 9.49 15.17 7.95
C ASP A 113 9.02 15.34 6.49
N GLY A 114 8.67 14.28 5.79
CA GLY A 114 8.33 14.29 4.37
C GLY A 114 7.11 13.44 4.03
N PRO A 115 6.84 13.28 2.74
CA PRO A 115 5.74 12.44 2.26
C PRO A 115 5.86 10.99 2.72
N VAL A 116 4.76 10.39 3.16
CA VAL A 116 4.68 8.98 3.58
C VAL A 116 3.38 8.38 3.07
N GLN A 117 3.48 7.33 2.27
CA GLN A 117 2.36 6.51 1.86
C GLN A 117 2.54 5.11 2.45
N LEU A 118 1.87 4.83 3.58
CA LEU A 118 1.90 3.51 4.20
C LEU A 118 0.92 2.57 3.51
N VAL A 119 1.44 1.59 2.79
CA VAL A 119 0.62 0.60 2.07
C VAL A 119 0.23 -0.53 3.01
N VAL A 120 -1.06 -0.77 3.12
CA VAL A 120 -1.65 -1.81 3.97
C VAL A 120 -2.67 -2.63 3.19
N PRO A 121 -2.44 -3.92 2.94
CA PRO A 121 -3.46 -4.79 2.40
C PRO A 121 -4.48 -5.13 3.50
N PRO A 122 -5.77 -4.81 3.28
CA PRO A 122 -6.80 -4.99 4.32
C PRO A 122 -7.10 -6.45 4.61
N GLU A 123 -6.87 -7.34 3.66
CA GLU A 123 -7.04 -8.79 3.84
C GLU A 123 -6.06 -9.35 4.88
N GLY A 124 -4.87 -8.75 5.00
CA GLY A 124 -3.80 -9.21 5.90
C GLY A 124 -3.23 -10.59 5.55
N THR A 125 -3.68 -11.19 4.46
CA THR A 125 -3.25 -12.46 3.89
C THR A 125 -3.38 -12.43 2.38
N ARG A 126 -2.76 -13.37 1.66
CA ARG A 126 -2.96 -13.59 0.22
C ARG A 126 -3.94 -14.72 -0.08
N GLY A 127 -4.33 -15.46 0.94
CA GLY A 127 -5.37 -16.48 0.84
C GLY A 127 -6.76 -15.87 0.96
N LYS A 128 -7.77 -16.64 0.54
CA LYS A 128 -9.17 -16.22 0.58
C LYS A 128 -9.60 -15.85 2.01
N THR A 129 -10.11 -14.64 2.16
CA THR A 129 -10.70 -14.15 3.41
C THR A 129 -11.92 -13.28 3.12
N ARG A 130 -12.96 -13.44 3.94
CA ARG A 130 -14.15 -12.58 3.92
C ARG A 130 -14.01 -11.39 4.87
N HIS A 131 -13.07 -11.45 5.80
CA HIS A 131 -12.91 -10.43 6.82
C HIS A 131 -11.72 -9.53 6.51
N TRP A 132 -12.00 -8.28 6.21
CA TRP A 132 -10.99 -7.25 6.11
C TRP A 132 -10.61 -6.77 7.51
N LYS A 133 -9.30 -6.64 7.74
CA LYS A 133 -8.76 -6.07 8.97
C LYS A 133 -8.90 -4.55 8.95
N THR A 134 -9.34 -3.98 10.05
CA THR A 134 -9.54 -2.54 10.19
C THR A 134 -8.30 -1.77 10.67
N GLY A 135 -7.16 -2.44 10.85
CA GLY A 135 -5.93 -1.80 11.35
C GLY A 135 -5.50 -0.57 10.54
N PHE A 136 -5.62 -0.61 9.22
CA PHE A 136 -5.32 0.52 8.34
C PHE A 136 -6.20 1.75 8.65
N TYR A 137 -7.48 1.50 8.97
CA TYR A 137 -8.45 2.53 9.29
C TYR A 137 -8.07 3.26 10.59
N PHE A 138 -7.74 2.50 11.63
CA PHE A 138 -7.34 3.08 12.91
C PHE A 138 -5.98 3.79 12.83
N ILE A 139 -5.04 3.30 12.03
CA ILE A 139 -3.78 4.02 11.74
C ILE A 139 -4.08 5.38 11.11
N ALA A 140 -4.97 5.43 10.11
CA ALA A 140 -5.32 6.67 9.44
C ALA A 140 -6.06 7.64 10.37
N LEU A 141 -6.98 7.13 11.16
CA LEU A 141 -7.77 7.91 12.13
C LEU A 141 -6.86 8.52 13.21
N GLU A 142 -5.98 7.73 13.82
CA GLU A 142 -5.06 8.15 14.87
C GLU A 142 -4.01 9.13 14.35
N ALA A 143 -3.45 8.88 13.17
CA ALA A 143 -2.51 9.78 12.52
C ALA A 143 -3.17 11.03 11.91
N ARG A 144 -4.50 11.11 11.85
CA ARG A 144 -5.28 12.18 11.20
C ARG A 144 -4.88 12.39 9.74
N VAL A 145 -4.68 11.30 9.03
CA VAL A 145 -4.32 11.31 7.61
C VAL A 145 -5.42 10.64 6.78
N PRO A 146 -5.57 10.98 5.50
CA PRO A 146 -6.54 10.33 4.64
C PRO A 146 -6.13 8.88 4.32
N ILE A 147 -7.14 8.10 3.91
CA ILE A 147 -6.99 6.81 3.26
C ILE A 147 -7.07 7.03 1.75
N VAL A 148 -6.18 6.42 0.98
CA VAL A 148 -6.22 6.41 -0.48
C VAL A 148 -6.51 4.97 -0.93
N MET A 149 -7.53 4.80 -1.76
CA MET A 149 -7.92 3.50 -2.26
C MET A 149 -7.06 3.12 -3.47
N ALA A 150 -5.87 2.55 -3.22
CA ALA A 150 -5.02 2.07 -4.31
C ALA A 150 -5.46 0.66 -4.73
N TYR A 151 -5.39 0.38 -6.02
CA TYR A 151 -5.87 -0.87 -6.59
C TYR A 151 -4.92 -1.43 -7.64
N MET A 152 -5.04 -2.74 -7.86
CA MET A 152 -4.32 -3.46 -8.91
C MET A 152 -5.24 -4.50 -9.54
N ASP A 153 -5.77 -4.16 -10.73
CA ASP A 153 -6.65 -5.05 -11.50
C ASP A 153 -5.83 -5.83 -12.53
N TYR A 154 -5.54 -7.07 -12.23
CA TYR A 154 -4.75 -7.94 -13.11
C TYR A 154 -5.52 -8.36 -14.37
N HIS A 155 -6.85 -8.39 -14.30
CA HIS A 155 -7.66 -8.77 -15.45
C HIS A 155 -7.67 -7.66 -16.51
N ARG A 156 -7.81 -6.40 -16.07
CA ARG A 156 -7.76 -5.23 -16.95
C ARG A 156 -6.35 -4.73 -17.19
N LYS A 157 -5.36 -5.20 -16.44
CA LYS A 157 -4.00 -4.66 -16.36
C LYS A 157 -3.97 -3.15 -16.09
N VAL A 158 -4.76 -2.73 -15.13
CA VAL A 158 -4.83 -1.34 -14.67
C VAL A 158 -4.53 -1.28 -13.19
N SER A 159 -3.67 -0.36 -12.80
CA SER A 159 -3.36 -0.10 -11.40
C SER A 159 -3.27 1.39 -11.14
N GLY A 160 -3.44 1.81 -9.90
CA GLY A 160 -3.28 3.22 -9.56
C GLY A 160 -3.97 3.63 -8.28
N LEU A 161 -4.28 4.92 -8.23
CA LEU A 161 -4.93 5.56 -7.09
C LEU A 161 -6.37 5.88 -7.45
N GLY A 162 -7.28 5.40 -6.62
CA GLY A 162 -8.69 5.74 -6.62
C GLY A 162 -9.00 6.91 -5.69
N PRO A 163 -10.22 6.98 -5.14
CA PRO A 163 -10.65 8.06 -4.26
C PRO A 163 -9.80 8.22 -3.02
N VAL A 164 -9.69 9.47 -2.57
CA VAL A 164 -9.16 9.83 -1.24
C VAL A 164 -10.32 9.90 -0.27
N PHE A 165 -10.22 9.17 0.81
CA PHE A 165 -11.25 9.00 1.82
C PHE A 165 -10.75 9.50 3.18
N THR A 166 -11.55 10.30 3.87
CA THR A 166 -11.25 10.74 5.24
C THR A 166 -12.08 9.90 6.22
N PRO A 167 -11.46 9.16 7.15
CA PRO A 167 -12.21 8.39 8.14
C PRO A 167 -13.17 9.27 8.94
N SER A 168 -14.43 8.86 9.06
CA SER A 168 -15.45 9.59 9.82
C SER A 168 -15.47 9.25 11.30
N GLY A 169 -14.93 8.08 11.68
CA GLY A 169 -15.05 7.46 12.99
C GLY A 169 -16.10 6.35 13.04
N ASP A 170 -17.05 6.32 12.11
CA ASP A 170 -17.99 5.21 11.94
C ASP A 170 -17.35 4.13 11.06
N VAL A 171 -16.72 3.15 11.71
CA VAL A 171 -15.96 2.09 11.03
C VAL A 171 -16.85 1.27 10.09
N GLU A 172 -18.09 0.99 10.48
CA GLU A 172 -18.98 0.12 9.70
C GLU A 172 -19.43 0.81 8.41
N ALA A 173 -19.92 2.05 8.53
CA ALA A 173 -20.33 2.85 7.39
C ALA A 173 -19.17 3.12 6.44
N ASP A 174 -18.01 3.48 6.97
CA ASP A 174 -16.81 3.78 6.19
C ASP A 174 -16.28 2.54 5.46
N MET A 175 -16.25 1.38 6.12
CA MET A 175 -15.84 0.12 5.51
C MET A 175 -16.78 -0.32 4.38
N ALA A 176 -18.09 -0.05 4.50
CA ALA A 176 -19.04 -0.34 3.42
C ALA A 176 -18.73 0.50 2.16
N VAL A 177 -18.40 1.78 2.32
CA VAL A 177 -17.98 2.65 1.22
C VAL A 177 -16.68 2.15 0.58
N ILE A 178 -15.67 1.82 1.40
CA ILE A 178 -14.38 1.33 0.94
C ILE A 178 -14.55 0.02 0.15
N LYS A 179 -15.22 -0.97 0.69
CA LYS A 179 -15.44 -2.27 0.04
C LYS A 179 -16.16 -2.14 -1.30
N ARG A 180 -17.15 -1.25 -1.39
CA ARG A 180 -17.90 -0.99 -2.64
C ARG A 180 -16.96 -0.56 -3.78
N PHE A 181 -15.94 0.22 -3.50
CA PHE A 181 -14.95 0.63 -4.51
C PHE A 181 -14.23 -0.59 -5.11
N TYR A 182 -13.93 -1.62 -4.31
CA TYR A 182 -13.18 -2.79 -4.75
C TYR A 182 -14.05 -3.91 -5.34
N ALA A 183 -15.37 -3.79 -5.35
CA ALA A 183 -16.29 -4.84 -5.78
C ALA A 183 -16.07 -5.34 -7.22
N GLY A 184 -15.48 -4.52 -8.10
CA GLY A 184 -15.19 -4.91 -9.49
C GLY A 184 -13.72 -5.17 -9.79
N VAL A 185 -12.82 -5.07 -8.80
CA VAL A 185 -11.38 -5.21 -9.00
C VAL A 185 -10.97 -6.67 -8.87
N LYS A 186 -10.18 -7.18 -9.82
CA LYS A 186 -9.74 -8.59 -9.82
C LYS A 186 -8.24 -8.71 -9.56
N GLY A 187 -7.88 -9.43 -8.49
CA GLY A 187 -6.51 -9.80 -8.17
C GLY A 187 -5.91 -10.79 -9.17
N ARG A 188 -4.62 -11.09 -9.03
CA ARG A 188 -3.93 -12.09 -9.86
C ARG A 188 -4.58 -13.46 -9.74
N ASN A 189 -4.94 -13.87 -8.51
CA ASN A 189 -5.72 -15.06 -8.20
C ASN A 189 -7.11 -14.59 -7.79
N ALA A 190 -8.00 -14.40 -8.78
CA ALA A 190 -9.29 -13.74 -8.57
C ALA A 190 -10.24 -14.49 -7.61
N ASP A 191 -10.11 -15.81 -7.53
CA ASP A 191 -10.84 -16.70 -6.62
C ASP A 191 -10.48 -16.51 -5.14
N GLN A 192 -9.35 -15.87 -4.86
CA GLN A 192 -8.87 -15.59 -3.50
C GLN A 192 -9.33 -14.24 -2.95
N PHE A 193 -9.98 -13.41 -3.75
CA PHE A 193 -10.47 -12.10 -3.33
C PHE A 193 -11.98 -12.09 -3.11
N VAL A 194 -12.41 -11.52 -1.98
CA VAL A 194 -13.81 -11.31 -1.63
C VAL A 194 -13.95 -9.88 -1.13
N SER A 195 -14.75 -9.08 -1.84
CA SER A 195 -15.02 -7.67 -1.52
C SER A 195 -16.30 -7.46 -0.69
N GLU A 196 -17.09 -8.54 -0.51
CA GLU A 196 -18.37 -8.52 0.22
C GLU A 196 -18.19 -8.69 1.72
#